data_052c2655f6e965fb86776b11db9da622
#
_entry.id   052c2655f6e965fb86776b11db9da622
#
_cell.length_a   1.000
_cell.length_b   1.000
_cell.length_c   1.000
_cell.angle_alpha   90.00
_cell.angle_beta   90.00
_cell.angle_gamma   90.00
#
_symmetry.space_group_name_H-M   'P 1'
#
loop_
_entity.id
_entity.type
_entity.pdbx_description
1 polymer ?
#
loop_
_entity_poly.entity_id
_entity_poly.type
_entity_poly.pdbx_seq_one_letter_code
_entity_poly.pdbx_strand_id
1 'polypeptide(L)'
;MKQPVTFEITHICKQSDARTGILHTPHGDVETPMFMPVGTQATVKFVSPEELKDLGSGVVLANTYHLWLRPGEDIVDQAGGVQKFMNYKGPMLTDSGGFQVFSLADQRKITEEGVTFKNTLNGDTLFLSPEKSIQIQNKIGADIMMSFDECIPYPATREYVEKSTERTLRWALRGKQAHSRPEEQALFGIVQGGDYEDLRRYCAEKLIEMDFPGYAIGGTSVGEDKETMYRMVKWASDALPFDKPRYLMGVGAVNDLLEAVSRNVDMCDCVLPTRIARHGTLMTSEGRISIRKAIYKNDFTPLDPECDCYTCRNYTKAYLNHLQRTNEGFGTRLMSIHNLRFLVKLMEDARKAIKEDRFNDFKEETLAKMKFDHRGF
;
A
#
# COMPACT_ATOMS: atom_id res chain seq x y z
N MET A 1 -1.36 0.48 -28.58
CA MET A 1 -0.21 -0.13 -27.85
C MET A 1 -0.76 -1.13 -26.84
N LYS A 2 -0.12 -2.27 -26.64
CA LYS A 2 -0.53 -3.26 -25.62
C LYS A 2 -0.20 -2.68 -24.24
N GLN A 3 -1.20 -2.56 -23.36
CA GLN A 3 -0.95 -2.09 -22.00
C GLN A 3 -0.19 -3.18 -21.21
N PRO A 4 0.87 -2.82 -20.47
CA PRO A 4 1.67 -3.80 -19.70
C PRO A 4 0.92 -4.36 -18.49
N VAL A 5 -0.04 -3.61 -17.97
CA VAL A 5 -0.90 -4.04 -16.86
C VAL A 5 -2.35 -3.92 -17.30
N THR A 6 -3.11 -5.01 -17.11
CA THR A 6 -4.56 -5.06 -17.39
C THR A 6 -5.29 -5.67 -16.20
N PHE A 7 -6.60 -5.44 -16.12
CA PHE A 7 -7.42 -5.92 -15.02
C PHE A 7 -8.67 -6.63 -15.54
N GLU A 8 -8.97 -7.79 -14.99
CA GLU A 8 -10.15 -8.59 -15.27
C GLU A 8 -10.96 -8.79 -13.99
N ILE A 9 -12.25 -8.43 -14.00
CA ILE A 9 -13.16 -8.71 -12.89
C ILE A 9 -13.69 -10.14 -13.05
N THR A 10 -13.51 -10.96 -12.01
CA THR A 10 -13.91 -12.38 -12.02
C THR A 10 -15.21 -12.66 -11.27
N HIS A 11 -15.55 -11.83 -10.27
CA HIS A 11 -16.81 -11.93 -9.53
C HIS A 11 -17.18 -10.63 -8.82
N ILE A 12 -18.47 -10.35 -8.65
CA ILE A 12 -19.01 -9.23 -7.89
C ILE A 12 -19.92 -9.81 -6.83
N CYS A 13 -19.68 -9.45 -5.56
CA CYS A 13 -20.44 -9.94 -4.44
C CYS A 13 -21.88 -9.41 -4.45
N LYS A 14 -22.89 -10.27 -4.21
CA LYS A 14 -24.28 -9.83 -4.14
C LYS A 14 -24.63 -9.05 -2.88
N GLN A 15 -23.84 -9.17 -1.81
CA GLN A 15 -24.10 -8.48 -0.55
C GLN A 15 -23.48 -7.07 -0.46
N SER A 16 -22.54 -6.73 -1.35
CA SER A 16 -21.78 -5.47 -1.29
C SER A 16 -21.19 -5.11 -2.65
N ASP A 17 -20.50 -3.96 -2.74
CA ASP A 17 -19.74 -3.58 -3.92
C ASP A 17 -18.40 -4.33 -4.03
N ALA A 18 -18.07 -5.22 -3.09
CA ALA A 18 -16.83 -6.00 -3.11
C ALA A 18 -16.74 -6.89 -4.35
N ARG A 19 -15.54 -6.95 -4.92
CA ARG A 19 -15.30 -7.73 -6.14
C ARG A 19 -14.00 -8.51 -6.07
N THR A 20 -13.89 -9.58 -6.83
CA THR A 20 -12.62 -10.24 -7.14
C THR A 20 -12.22 -9.96 -8.56
N GLY A 21 -10.91 -9.94 -8.81
CA GLY A 21 -10.35 -9.76 -10.13
C GLY A 21 -8.95 -10.37 -10.24
N ILE A 22 -8.38 -10.27 -11.44
CA ILE A 22 -7.00 -10.63 -11.73
C ILE A 22 -6.31 -9.41 -12.31
N LEU A 23 -5.23 -9.01 -11.67
CA LEU A 23 -4.31 -8.00 -12.16
C LEU A 23 -3.20 -8.70 -12.95
N HIS A 24 -3.20 -8.56 -14.26
CA HIS A 24 -2.17 -9.10 -15.14
C HIS A 24 -1.00 -8.12 -15.21
N THR A 25 0.22 -8.58 -14.95
CA THR A 25 1.43 -7.77 -14.98
C THR A 25 2.55 -8.47 -15.76
N PRO A 26 3.62 -7.76 -16.16
CA PRO A 26 4.79 -8.37 -16.80
C PRO A 26 5.47 -9.47 -15.97
N HIS A 27 5.37 -9.40 -14.63
CA HIS A 27 5.98 -10.38 -13.71
C HIS A 27 4.98 -11.37 -13.10
N GLY A 28 3.78 -11.48 -13.66
CA GLY A 28 2.78 -12.48 -13.29
C GLY A 28 1.42 -11.90 -12.91
N ASP A 29 0.46 -12.80 -12.80
CA ASP A 29 -0.92 -12.48 -12.46
C ASP A 29 -1.13 -12.46 -10.95
N VAL A 30 -1.94 -11.53 -10.46
CA VAL A 30 -2.26 -11.40 -9.04
C VAL A 30 -3.76 -11.31 -8.83
N GLU A 31 -4.31 -12.17 -7.96
CA GLU A 31 -5.71 -12.08 -7.55
C GLU A 31 -5.95 -10.88 -6.61
N THR A 32 -7.07 -10.20 -6.83
CA THR A 32 -7.55 -9.08 -6.00
C THR A 32 -8.86 -9.43 -5.28
N PRO A 33 -9.18 -8.78 -4.14
CA PRO A 33 -8.40 -7.79 -3.42
C PRO A 33 -7.11 -8.36 -2.84
N MET A 34 -6.07 -7.52 -2.70
CA MET A 34 -4.78 -7.92 -2.17
C MET A 34 -4.17 -6.90 -1.21
N PHE A 35 -3.30 -7.37 -0.32
CA PHE A 35 -2.43 -6.54 0.52
C PHE A 35 -1.00 -6.56 -0.03
N MET A 36 -0.39 -5.40 -0.20
CA MET A 36 0.96 -5.24 -0.72
C MET A 36 1.95 -4.96 0.42
N PRO A 37 2.91 -5.85 0.69
CA PRO A 37 4.02 -5.58 1.60
C PRO A 37 4.88 -4.42 1.10
N VAL A 38 5.37 -3.59 2.04
CA VAL A 38 6.19 -2.43 1.70
C VAL A 38 7.67 -2.73 1.87
N GLY A 39 8.38 -2.72 0.74
CA GLY A 39 9.84 -2.85 0.63
C GLY A 39 10.52 -1.51 0.41
N THR A 40 10.52 -0.64 1.42
CA THR A 40 10.94 0.77 1.34
C THR A 40 12.26 1.04 0.60
N GLN A 41 13.26 0.20 0.80
CA GLN A 41 14.59 0.32 0.17
C GLN A 41 14.93 -0.96 -0.61
N ALA A 42 14.03 -1.40 -1.48
CA ALA A 42 14.11 -2.69 -2.17
C ALA A 42 14.28 -3.86 -1.18
N THR A 43 13.66 -3.77 0.00
CA THR A 43 13.62 -4.85 0.99
C THR A 43 12.42 -4.68 1.91
N VAL A 44 11.62 -5.73 2.06
CA VAL A 44 10.62 -5.81 3.12
C VAL A 44 11.36 -6.13 4.41
N LYS A 45 11.17 -5.30 5.43
CA LYS A 45 12.00 -5.36 6.66
C LYS A 45 12.00 -6.75 7.29
N PHE A 46 13.20 -7.36 7.35
CA PHE A 46 13.49 -8.68 7.93
C PHE A 46 12.88 -9.87 7.18
N VAL A 47 12.41 -9.70 5.95
CA VAL A 47 11.79 -10.77 5.16
C VAL A 47 12.49 -10.88 3.81
N SER A 48 12.90 -12.08 3.43
CA SER A 48 13.57 -12.33 2.14
C SER A 48 12.56 -12.41 0.99
N PRO A 49 13.02 -12.24 -0.26
CA PRO A 49 12.16 -12.42 -1.44
C PRO A 49 11.51 -13.81 -1.54
N GLU A 50 12.22 -14.86 -1.12
CA GLU A 50 11.71 -16.23 -1.07
C GLU A 50 10.56 -16.35 -0.06
N GLU A 51 10.73 -15.76 1.13
CA GLU A 51 9.68 -15.73 2.15
C GLU A 51 8.47 -14.93 1.70
N LEU A 52 8.64 -13.83 0.94
CA LEU A 52 7.52 -13.09 0.36
C LEU A 52 6.71 -13.97 -0.60
N LYS A 53 7.37 -14.80 -1.39
CA LYS A 53 6.71 -15.79 -2.25
C LYS A 53 5.95 -16.83 -1.43
N ASP A 54 6.59 -17.38 -0.39
CA ASP A 54 5.98 -18.39 0.50
C ASP A 54 4.79 -17.85 1.29
N LEU A 55 4.77 -16.53 1.57
CA LEU A 55 3.64 -15.82 2.19
C LEU A 55 2.45 -15.66 1.24
N GLY A 56 2.62 -15.88 -0.07
CA GLY A 56 1.59 -15.60 -1.07
C GLY A 56 1.49 -14.11 -1.40
N SER A 57 2.57 -13.34 -1.19
CA SER A 57 2.58 -11.92 -1.56
C SER A 57 2.40 -11.76 -3.06
N GLY A 58 1.44 -10.94 -3.46
CA GLY A 58 1.22 -10.57 -4.86
C GLY A 58 2.20 -9.47 -5.30
N VAL A 59 1.80 -8.22 -5.20
CA VAL A 59 2.64 -7.05 -5.52
C VAL A 59 3.42 -6.61 -4.29
N VAL A 60 4.70 -6.25 -4.45
CA VAL A 60 5.53 -5.60 -3.43
C VAL A 60 5.73 -4.14 -3.80
N LEU A 61 5.52 -3.23 -2.83
CA LEU A 61 5.73 -1.80 -3.02
C LEU A 61 7.15 -1.41 -2.65
N ALA A 62 7.81 -0.62 -3.49
CA ALA A 62 9.08 0.06 -3.19
C ALA A 62 8.90 1.58 -3.22
N ASN A 63 9.64 2.31 -2.38
CA ASN A 63 9.50 3.76 -2.29
C ASN A 63 10.51 4.48 -3.18
N THR A 64 10.00 5.23 -4.14
CA THR A 64 10.79 6.03 -5.09
C THR A 64 11.74 7.00 -4.39
N TYR A 65 11.24 7.77 -3.43
CA TYR A 65 12.05 8.73 -2.66
C TYR A 65 13.29 8.07 -2.01
N HIS A 66 13.09 6.94 -1.33
CA HIS A 66 14.19 6.27 -0.62
C HIS A 66 15.21 5.66 -1.57
N LEU A 67 14.77 5.05 -2.67
CA LEU A 67 15.66 4.47 -3.68
C LEU A 67 16.41 5.55 -4.48
N TRP A 68 15.79 6.69 -4.73
CA TRP A 68 16.44 7.85 -5.34
C TRP A 68 17.57 8.40 -4.45
N LEU A 69 17.32 8.55 -3.15
CA LEU A 69 18.35 9.06 -2.22
C LEU A 69 19.46 8.04 -1.97
N ARG A 70 19.11 6.74 -1.94
CA ARG A 70 20.06 5.64 -1.71
C ARG A 70 19.47 4.32 -2.18
N PRO A 71 20.14 3.58 -3.08
CA PRO A 71 21.50 3.80 -3.60
C PRO A 71 21.57 4.82 -4.75
N GLY A 72 20.45 5.34 -5.24
CA GLY A 72 20.28 6.12 -6.46
C GLY A 72 19.65 5.29 -7.57
N GLU A 73 18.79 5.93 -8.36
CA GLU A 73 18.04 5.29 -9.45
C GLU A 73 18.96 4.69 -10.53
N ASP A 74 20.12 5.31 -10.77
CA ASP A 74 21.08 4.83 -11.78
C ASP A 74 21.71 3.49 -11.40
N ILE A 75 21.95 3.23 -10.11
CA ILE A 75 22.46 1.95 -9.62
C ILE A 75 21.39 0.86 -9.78
N VAL A 76 20.14 1.17 -9.48
CA VAL A 76 19.04 0.22 -9.64
C VAL A 76 18.80 -0.12 -11.13
N ASP A 77 18.89 0.89 -12.01
CA ASP A 77 18.81 0.71 -13.46
C ASP A 77 19.94 -0.18 -14.01
N GLN A 78 21.18 0.08 -13.60
CA GLN A 78 22.35 -0.75 -13.97
C GLN A 78 22.22 -2.21 -13.50
N ALA A 79 21.54 -2.44 -12.39
CA ALA A 79 21.21 -3.81 -11.90
C ALA A 79 20.13 -4.51 -12.74
N GLY A 80 19.49 -3.77 -13.66
CA GLY A 80 18.39 -4.25 -14.51
C GLY A 80 17.01 -4.13 -13.86
N GLY A 81 16.82 -3.13 -13.01
CA GLY A 81 15.58 -2.79 -12.33
C GLY A 81 15.47 -3.38 -10.91
N VAL A 82 14.47 -2.89 -10.17
CA VAL A 82 14.32 -3.18 -8.73
C VAL A 82 14.08 -4.66 -8.44
N GLN A 83 13.35 -5.39 -9.31
CA GLN A 83 13.13 -6.82 -9.15
C GLN A 83 14.46 -7.60 -9.20
N LYS A 84 15.32 -7.31 -10.17
CA LYS A 84 16.64 -7.93 -10.27
C LYS A 84 17.55 -7.49 -9.14
N PHE A 85 17.53 -6.20 -8.78
CA PHE A 85 18.31 -5.64 -7.71
C PHE A 85 18.06 -6.33 -6.36
N MET A 86 16.79 -6.62 -6.03
CA MET A 86 16.43 -7.32 -4.79
C MET A 86 16.22 -8.83 -4.94
N ASN A 87 16.43 -9.39 -6.14
CA ASN A 87 16.17 -10.80 -6.47
C ASN A 87 14.70 -11.24 -6.26
N TYR A 88 13.75 -10.32 -6.40
CA TYR A 88 12.32 -10.63 -6.35
C TYR A 88 11.81 -10.94 -7.76
N LYS A 89 10.97 -11.99 -7.90
CA LYS A 89 10.47 -12.45 -9.20
C LYS A 89 9.03 -12.04 -9.49
N GLY A 90 8.34 -11.51 -8.49
CA GLY A 90 6.95 -11.10 -8.60
C GLY A 90 6.77 -9.64 -9.04
N PRO A 91 5.52 -9.23 -9.20
CA PRO A 91 5.18 -7.87 -9.56
C PRO A 91 5.57 -6.85 -8.49
N MET A 92 5.96 -5.66 -8.94
CA MET A 92 6.30 -4.54 -8.05
C MET A 92 5.60 -3.26 -8.45
N LEU A 93 5.34 -2.43 -7.44
CA LEU A 93 4.81 -1.08 -7.58
C LEU A 93 5.77 -0.08 -6.94
N THR A 94 6.01 1.06 -7.58
CA THR A 94 6.67 2.21 -6.96
C THR A 94 5.67 3.30 -6.66
N ASP A 95 5.76 3.91 -5.46
CA ASP A 95 5.07 5.16 -5.18
C ASP A 95 5.68 6.33 -5.97
N SER A 96 5.04 7.51 -5.90
CA SER A 96 5.54 8.71 -6.60
C SER A 96 6.73 9.40 -5.89
N GLY A 97 6.98 9.08 -4.63
CA GLY A 97 7.87 9.82 -3.74
C GLY A 97 7.22 11.07 -3.11
N GLY A 98 6.04 11.45 -3.54
CA GLY A 98 5.32 12.65 -3.07
C GLY A 98 5.06 12.64 -1.58
N PHE A 99 4.44 11.59 -1.06
CA PHE A 99 4.12 11.48 0.37
C PHE A 99 5.35 11.63 1.27
N GLN A 100 6.50 11.03 0.91
CA GLN A 100 7.73 11.13 1.70
C GLN A 100 8.27 12.55 1.71
N VAL A 101 8.21 13.26 0.59
CA VAL A 101 8.58 14.68 0.51
C VAL A 101 7.65 15.52 1.39
N PHE A 102 6.35 15.20 1.44
CA PHE A 102 5.38 15.91 2.27
C PHE A 102 5.48 15.55 3.76
N SER A 103 5.81 14.30 4.11
CA SER A 103 5.81 13.82 5.49
C SER A 103 7.16 13.93 6.21
N LEU A 104 8.29 13.87 5.49
CA LEU A 104 9.63 13.81 6.07
C LEU A 104 10.42 15.12 5.96
N ALA A 105 10.01 16.04 5.08
CA ALA A 105 10.73 17.29 4.89
C ALA A 105 10.15 18.41 5.77
N ASP A 106 10.87 18.79 6.84
CA ASP A 106 10.50 19.89 7.72
C ASP A 106 10.46 21.25 6.98
N GLN A 107 11.27 21.40 5.94
CA GLN A 107 11.33 22.60 5.08
C GLN A 107 11.10 22.18 3.64
N ARG A 108 9.90 22.41 3.15
CA ARG A 108 9.55 22.20 1.73
C ARG A 108 8.92 23.44 1.13
N LYS A 109 9.19 23.69 -0.14
CA LYS A 109 8.55 24.73 -0.93
C LYS A 109 7.86 24.09 -2.13
N ILE A 110 6.54 24.20 -2.18
CA ILE A 110 5.71 23.71 -3.27
C ILE A 110 5.52 24.84 -4.28
N THR A 111 5.75 24.58 -5.54
CA THR A 111 5.47 25.45 -6.67
C THR A 111 4.72 24.69 -7.74
N GLU A 112 4.35 25.34 -8.84
CA GLU A 112 3.74 24.66 -9.99
C GLU A 112 4.70 23.69 -10.66
N GLU A 113 5.99 24.00 -10.65
CA GLU A 113 7.05 23.20 -11.28
C GLU A 113 7.34 21.91 -10.51
N GLY A 114 7.16 21.91 -9.18
CA GLY A 114 7.45 20.78 -8.29
C GLY A 114 7.72 21.21 -6.87
N VAL A 115 8.46 20.38 -6.14
CA VAL A 115 8.74 20.56 -4.70
C VAL A 115 10.23 20.63 -4.44
N THR A 116 10.67 21.73 -3.80
CA THR A 116 12.03 21.86 -3.26
C THR A 116 12.02 21.46 -1.79
N PHE A 117 12.98 20.64 -1.36
CA PHE A 117 13.06 20.13 0.01
C PHE A 117 14.51 19.82 0.41
N LYS A 118 14.72 19.51 1.69
CA LYS A 118 16.03 19.10 2.20
C LYS A 118 16.16 17.58 2.19
N ASN A 119 17.29 17.08 1.67
CA ASN A 119 17.65 15.68 1.74
C ASN A 119 17.84 15.26 3.19
N THR A 120 17.09 14.25 3.64
CA THR A 120 17.13 13.76 5.03
C THR A 120 18.44 13.06 5.41
N LEU A 121 19.29 12.71 4.43
CA LEU A 121 20.54 12.00 4.67
C LEU A 121 21.74 12.93 4.86
N ASN A 122 21.80 14.06 4.12
CA ASN A 122 22.96 14.94 4.09
C ASN A 122 22.63 16.44 4.13
N GLY A 123 21.35 16.80 4.13
CA GLY A 123 20.89 18.19 4.21
C GLY A 123 20.93 18.98 2.89
N ASP A 124 21.36 18.37 1.78
CA ASP A 124 21.36 19.05 0.47
C ASP A 124 19.98 19.50 0.05
N THR A 125 19.91 20.56 -0.73
CA THR A 125 18.66 21.00 -1.34
C THR A 125 18.37 20.20 -2.60
N LEU A 126 17.22 19.51 -2.62
CA LEU A 126 16.75 18.71 -3.75
C LEU A 126 15.48 19.32 -4.34
N PHE A 127 15.25 19.01 -5.62
CA PHE A 127 14.04 19.38 -6.33
C PHE A 127 13.43 18.14 -7.00
N LEU A 128 12.14 17.92 -6.76
CA LEU A 128 11.36 16.82 -7.36
C LEU A 128 10.18 17.42 -8.12
N SER A 129 10.19 17.24 -9.44
CA SER A 129 9.07 17.57 -10.32
C SER A 129 8.32 16.32 -10.72
N PRO A 130 7.11 16.45 -11.31
CA PRO A 130 6.39 15.31 -11.89
C PRO A 130 7.25 14.52 -12.88
N GLU A 131 7.95 15.21 -13.78
CA GLU A 131 8.83 14.59 -14.78
C GLU A 131 9.98 13.83 -14.11
N LYS A 132 10.62 14.43 -13.11
CA LYS A 132 11.75 13.80 -12.41
C LYS A 132 11.28 12.56 -11.62
N SER A 133 10.11 12.62 -10.96
CA SER A 133 9.52 11.44 -10.30
C SER A 133 9.33 10.29 -11.29
N ILE A 134 8.75 10.55 -12.45
CA ILE A 134 8.53 9.53 -13.47
C ILE A 134 9.86 9.01 -14.04
N GLN A 135 10.84 9.86 -14.31
CA GLN A 135 12.16 9.44 -14.78
C GLN A 135 12.86 8.50 -13.77
N ILE A 136 12.77 8.80 -12.48
CA ILE A 136 13.29 7.94 -11.41
C ILE A 136 12.56 6.59 -11.43
N GLN A 137 11.23 6.59 -11.48
CA GLN A 137 10.43 5.35 -11.50
C GLN A 137 10.67 4.54 -12.79
N ASN A 138 10.88 5.18 -13.94
CA ASN A 138 11.26 4.48 -15.17
C ASN A 138 12.59 3.72 -15.00
N LYS A 139 13.59 4.32 -14.34
CA LYS A 139 14.88 3.66 -14.04
C LYS A 139 14.76 2.57 -12.98
N ILE A 140 13.93 2.79 -11.94
CA ILE A 140 13.65 1.75 -10.93
C ILE A 140 13.02 0.53 -11.58
N GLY A 141 12.14 0.69 -12.56
CA GLY A 141 11.67 -0.39 -13.43
C GLY A 141 10.59 -1.28 -12.84
N ALA A 142 9.78 -0.80 -11.87
CA ALA A 142 8.62 -1.53 -11.36
C ALA A 142 7.51 -1.69 -12.42
N ASP A 143 6.63 -2.69 -12.29
CA ASP A 143 5.51 -2.92 -13.22
C ASP A 143 4.48 -1.80 -13.18
N ILE A 144 4.26 -1.24 -11.98
CA ILE A 144 3.29 -0.17 -11.75
C ILE A 144 4.01 1.04 -11.14
N MET A 145 3.75 2.19 -11.68
CA MET A 145 4.24 3.48 -11.23
C MET A 145 3.07 4.37 -10.81
N MET A 146 3.33 5.34 -9.92
CA MET A 146 2.33 6.29 -9.47
C MET A 146 2.60 7.69 -9.99
N SER A 147 1.57 8.41 -10.40
CA SER A 147 1.67 9.83 -10.75
C SER A 147 2.13 10.65 -9.54
N PHE A 148 2.87 11.73 -9.80
CA PHE A 148 3.28 12.64 -8.73
C PHE A 148 2.09 13.51 -8.32
N ASP A 149 1.75 13.53 -7.04
CA ASP A 149 0.60 14.21 -6.48
C ASP A 149 0.98 15.09 -5.29
N GLU A 150 0.13 16.02 -4.93
CA GLU A 150 0.26 16.79 -3.71
C GLU A 150 -0.63 16.17 -2.60
N CYS A 151 0.01 15.49 -1.64
CA CYS A 151 -0.66 15.02 -0.45
C CYS A 151 -0.90 16.20 0.51
N ILE A 152 -2.14 16.60 0.67
CA ILE A 152 -2.52 17.73 1.52
C ILE A 152 -2.61 17.32 2.99
N PRO A 153 -2.29 18.22 3.94
CA PRO A 153 -2.52 17.97 5.37
C PRO A 153 -4.02 17.94 5.68
N TYR A 154 -4.38 17.28 6.77
CA TYR A 154 -5.75 17.30 7.31
C TYR A 154 -5.77 17.91 8.72
N PRO A 155 -6.72 18.81 9.05
CA PRO A 155 -7.69 19.43 8.13
C PRO A 155 -7.05 20.48 7.21
N ALA A 156 -7.67 20.76 6.07
CA ALA A 156 -7.27 21.81 5.15
C ALA A 156 -8.47 22.64 4.70
N THR A 157 -8.24 23.93 4.39
CA THR A 157 -9.30 24.80 3.88
C THR A 157 -9.72 24.39 2.48
N ARG A 158 -10.99 24.55 2.13
CA ARG A 158 -11.51 24.23 0.80
C ARG A 158 -10.69 24.91 -0.31
N GLU A 159 -10.38 26.18 -0.16
CA GLU A 159 -9.58 26.93 -1.16
C GLU A 159 -8.20 26.30 -1.41
N TYR A 160 -7.54 25.81 -0.34
CA TYR A 160 -6.26 25.14 -0.48
C TYR A 160 -6.43 23.77 -1.19
N VAL A 161 -7.47 23.01 -0.83
CA VAL A 161 -7.76 21.70 -1.45
C VAL A 161 -8.07 21.85 -2.94
N GLU A 162 -8.85 22.86 -3.34
CA GLU A 162 -9.11 23.16 -4.75
C GLU A 162 -7.82 23.41 -5.54
N LYS A 163 -6.97 24.31 -5.04
CA LYS A 163 -5.69 24.63 -5.68
C LYS A 163 -4.74 23.43 -5.77
N SER A 164 -4.70 22.61 -4.71
CA SER A 164 -3.87 21.41 -4.65
C SER A 164 -4.39 20.32 -5.59
N THR A 165 -5.71 20.14 -5.68
CA THR A 165 -6.34 19.19 -6.60
C THR A 165 -6.03 19.55 -8.05
N GLU A 166 -6.18 20.81 -8.42
CA GLU A 166 -5.84 21.30 -9.76
C GLU A 166 -4.35 21.11 -10.08
N ARG A 167 -3.47 21.36 -9.11
CA ARG A 167 -2.03 21.10 -9.26
C ARG A 167 -1.74 19.61 -9.47
N THR A 168 -2.35 18.76 -8.68
CA THR A 168 -2.23 17.30 -8.82
C THR A 168 -2.64 16.84 -10.22
N LEU A 169 -3.73 17.38 -10.77
CA LEU A 169 -4.16 17.05 -12.14
C LEU A 169 -3.17 17.50 -13.20
N ARG A 170 -2.64 18.72 -13.09
CA ARG A 170 -1.58 19.18 -14.02
C ARG A 170 -0.30 18.36 -13.91
N TRP A 171 0.08 17.99 -12.69
CA TRP A 171 1.23 17.12 -12.43
C TRP A 171 1.03 15.71 -12.97
N ALA A 172 -0.18 15.15 -12.85
CA ALA A 172 -0.52 13.84 -13.43
C ALA A 172 -0.35 13.84 -14.95
N LEU A 173 -0.84 14.89 -15.64
CA LEU A 173 -0.69 15.05 -17.08
C LEU A 173 0.78 15.19 -17.50
N ARG A 174 1.55 16.04 -16.82
CA ARG A 174 2.99 16.22 -17.07
C ARG A 174 3.76 14.92 -16.85
N GLY A 175 3.45 14.20 -15.78
CA GLY A 175 4.05 12.88 -15.50
C GLY A 175 3.73 11.86 -16.60
N LYS A 176 2.48 11.80 -17.05
CA LYS A 176 2.07 10.92 -18.17
C LYS A 176 2.84 11.24 -19.46
N GLN A 177 3.03 12.52 -19.78
CA GLN A 177 3.80 12.96 -20.94
C GLN A 177 5.29 12.62 -20.84
N ALA A 178 5.84 12.61 -19.62
CA ALA A 178 7.25 12.27 -19.37
C ALA A 178 7.54 10.77 -19.31
N HIS A 179 6.49 9.93 -19.29
CA HIS A 179 6.64 8.47 -19.18
C HIS A 179 7.24 7.88 -20.46
N SER A 180 8.46 7.35 -20.36
CA SER A 180 9.25 6.87 -21.51
C SER A 180 9.15 5.36 -21.75
N ARG A 181 8.51 4.58 -20.85
CA ARG A 181 8.39 3.11 -20.94
C ARG A 181 6.94 2.61 -20.83
N PRO A 182 5.97 3.17 -21.58
CA PRO A 182 4.55 2.85 -21.40
C PRO A 182 4.17 1.42 -21.82
N GLU A 183 5.04 0.71 -22.57
CA GLU A 183 4.84 -0.69 -22.95
C GLU A 183 5.36 -1.69 -21.92
N GLU A 184 6.15 -1.22 -20.95
CA GLU A 184 6.76 -2.05 -19.91
C GLU A 184 6.21 -1.76 -18.52
N GLN A 185 5.80 -0.52 -18.26
CA GLN A 185 5.35 -0.02 -16.94
C GLN A 185 4.01 0.70 -17.08
N ALA A 186 3.08 0.40 -16.18
CA ALA A 186 1.79 1.08 -16.11
C ALA A 186 1.85 2.26 -15.15
N LEU A 187 1.44 3.45 -15.59
CA LEU A 187 1.31 4.63 -14.73
C LEU A 187 -0.12 4.77 -14.23
N PHE A 188 -0.32 4.74 -12.91
CA PHE A 188 -1.62 4.96 -12.27
C PHE A 188 -1.79 6.42 -11.85
N GLY A 189 -3.01 6.97 -12.04
CA GLY A 189 -3.39 8.29 -11.55
C GLY A 189 -3.77 8.23 -10.07
N ILE A 190 -3.60 9.34 -9.33
CA ILE A 190 -3.95 9.44 -7.90
C ILE A 190 -5.06 10.45 -7.71
N VAL A 191 -6.21 10.01 -7.18
CA VAL A 191 -7.34 10.88 -6.83
C VAL A 191 -7.03 11.58 -5.51
N GLN A 192 -7.06 12.92 -5.53
CA GLN A 192 -7.01 13.81 -4.38
C GLN A 192 -8.36 14.54 -4.23
N GLY A 193 -8.47 15.53 -3.36
CA GLY A 193 -9.70 16.33 -3.16
C GLY A 193 -10.10 16.50 -1.69
N GLY A 194 -9.22 16.09 -0.75
CA GLY A 194 -9.46 16.21 0.69
C GLY A 194 -10.73 15.46 1.12
N ASP A 195 -11.45 16.03 2.09
CA ASP A 195 -12.74 15.56 2.60
C ASP A 195 -13.94 16.26 1.94
N TYR A 196 -13.76 16.70 0.68
CA TYR A 196 -14.81 17.33 -0.13
C TYR A 196 -15.25 16.39 -1.26
N GLU A 197 -16.50 15.94 -1.23
CA GLU A 197 -17.05 14.98 -2.20
C GLU A 197 -16.93 15.47 -3.63
N ASP A 198 -17.36 16.69 -3.88
CA ASP A 198 -17.34 17.30 -5.20
C ASP A 198 -15.93 17.42 -5.79
N LEU A 199 -14.93 17.73 -4.96
CA LEU A 199 -13.53 17.81 -5.40
C LEU A 199 -12.91 16.41 -5.69
N ARG A 200 -13.26 15.40 -4.90
CA ARG A 200 -12.82 14.02 -5.18
C ARG A 200 -13.42 13.48 -6.47
N ARG A 201 -14.72 13.70 -6.68
CA ARG A 201 -15.41 13.32 -7.91
C ARG A 201 -14.83 14.06 -9.12
N TYR A 202 -14.64 15.35 -9.01
CA TYR A 202 -14.02 16.18 -10.04
C TYR A 202 -12.60 15.69 -10.39
N CYS A 203 -11.76 15.41 -9.38
CA CYS A 203 -10.42 14.88 -9.58
C CYS A 203 -10.44 13.53 -10.32
N ALA A 204 -11.33 12.62 -9.90
CA ALA A 204 -11.49 11.33 -10.55
C ALA A 204 -11.92 11.49 -12.02
N GLU A 205 -12.92 12.31 -12.31
CA GLU A 205 -13.39 12.58 -13.67
C GLU A 205 -12.27 13.11 -14.58
N LYS A 206 -11.48 14.07 -14.09
CA LYS A 206 -10.35 14.63 -14.85
C LYS A 206 -9.22 13.61 -15.07
N LEU A 207 -8.96 12.73 -14.11
CA LEU A 207 -8.00 11.64 -14.32
C LEU A 207 -8.50 10.58 -15.31
N ILE A 208 -9.82 10.31 -15.35
CA ILE A 208 -10.44 9.42 -16.32
C ILE A 208 -10.27 9.95 -17.74
N GLU A 209 -10.46 11.27 -17.95
CA GLU A 209 -10.21 11.93 -19.25
C GLU A 209 -8.76 11.73 -19.74
N MET A 210 -7.81 11.54 -18.80
CA MET A 210 -6.41 11.26 -19.13
C MET A 210 -6.15 9.79 -19.46
N ASP A 211 -7.10 8.87 -19.24
CA ASP A 211 -7.03 7.43 -19.54
C ASP A 211 -5.79 6.74 -18.95
N PHE A 212 -5.77 6.58 -17.63
CA PHE A 212 -4.78 5.76 -16.92
C PHE A 212 -5.22 4.28 -16.90
N PRO A 213 -4.25 3.32 -16.91
CA PRO A 213 -4.56 1.88 -16.80
C PRO A 213 -5.11 1.47 -15.41
N GLY A 214 -4.96 2.30 -14.39
CA GLY A 214 -5.47 2.11 -13.05
C GLY A 214 -5.45 3.42 -12.24
N TYR A 215 -6.09 3.40 -11.08
CA TYR A 215 -6.27 4.59 -10.26
C TYR A 215 -6.02 4.30 -8.78
N ALA A 216 -5.36 5.23 -8.10
CA ALA A 216 -5.23 5.19 -6.65
C ALA A 216 -6.11 6.25 -5.97
N ILE A 217 -6.46 5.97 -4.73
CA ILE A 217 -7.16 6.88 -3.82
C ILE A 217 -6.13 7.35 -2.80
N GLY A 218 -5.70 8.60 -2.95
CA GLY A 218 -4.74 9.26 -2.09
C GLY A 218 -5.37 10.22 -1.08
N GLY A 219 -4.54 10.82 -0.23
CA GLY A 219 -4.96 11.82 0.75
C GLY A 219 -5.91 11.28 1.81
N THR A 220 -5.76 10.00 2.18
CA THR A 220 -6.47 9.33 3.28
C THR A 220 -5.48 8.86 4.33
N SER A 221 -5.93 8.58 5.55
CA SER A 221 -5.09 8.21 6.70
C SER A 221 -4.04 9.27 7.06
N VAL A 222 -4.41 10.54 6.92
CA VAL A 222 -3.56 11.71 7.19
C VAL A 222 -3.99 12.47 8.46
N GLY A 223 -4.90 11.91 9.25
CA GLY A 223 -5.35 12.45 10.54
C GLY A 223 -6.87 12.57 10.70
N GLU A 224 -7.64 12.27 9.66
CA GLU A 224 -9.09 12.23 9.71
C GLU A 224 -9.62 11.04 10.54
N ASP A 225 -10.86 11.13 11.01
CA ASP A 225 -11.56 10.03 11.63
C ASP A 225 -11.94 8.94 10.61
N LYS A 226 -12.24 7.73 11.10
CA LYS A 226 -12.54 6.57 10.26
C LYS A 226 -13.74 6.77 9.35
N GLU A 227 -14.80 7.38 9.87
CA GLU A 227 -16.03 7.60 9.11
C GLU A 227 -15.76 8.54 7.93
N THR A 228 -15.03 9.63 8.17
CA THR A 228 -14.57 10.55 7.12
C THR A 228 -13.71 9.83 6.09
N MET A 229 -12.73 9.03 6.50
CA MET A 229 -11.91 8.23 5.58
C MET A 229 -12.78 7.31 4.70
N TYR A 230 -13.74 6.61 5.28
CA TYR A 230 -14.61 5.67 4.54
C TYR A 230 -15.51 6.39 3.53
N ARG A 231 -15.98 7.61 3.85
CA ARG A 231 -16.69 8.46 2.89
C ARG A 231 -15.80 8.89 1.74
N MET A 232 -14.58 9.36 2.04
CA MET A 232 -13.61 9.79 1.03
C MET A 232 -13.27 8.65 0.06
N VAL A 233 -13.08 7.42 0.57
CA VAL A 233 -12.87 6.22 -0.25
C VAL A 233 -14.08 5.93 -1.12
N LYS A 234 -15.30 5.97 -0.56
CA LYS A 234 -16.54 5.72 -1.30
C LYS A 234 -16.74 6.72 -2.44
N TRP A 235 -16.59 8.01 -2.19
CA TRP A 235 -16.74 9.05 -3.21
C TRP A 235 -15.77 8.88 -4.39
N ALA A 236 -14.51 8.56 -4.08
CA ALA A 236 -13.51 8.30 -5.12
C ALA A 236 -13.82 7.01 -5.89
N SER A 237 -14.12 5.91 -5.18
CA SER A 237 -14.44 4.62 -5.80
C SER A 237 -15.66 4.69 -6.70
N ASP A 238 -16.72 5.39 -6.29
CA ASP A 238 -17.95 5.52 -7.10
C ASP A 238 -17.74 6.33 -8.38
N ALA A 239 -16.78 7.26 -8.38
CA ALA A 239 -16.47 8.06 -9.55
C ALA A 239 -15.51 7.38 -10.53
N LEU A 240 -14.73 6.40 -10.09
CA LEU A 240 -13.72 5.72 -10.92
C LEU A 240 -14.32 4.64 -11.84
N PRO A 241 -13.74 4.38 -13.02
CA PRO A 241 -14.22 3.35 -13.94
C PRO A 241 -14.28 1.97 -13.27
N PHE A 242 -15.35 1.24 -13.53
CA PHE A 242 -15.57 -0.06 -12.88
C PHE A 242 -14.59 -1.13 -13.36
N ASP A 243 -14.14 -1.06 -14.59
CA ASP A 243 -13.24 -2.02 -15.26
C ASP A 243 -11.74 -1.75 -15.00
N LYS A 244 -11.40 -0.77 -14.18
CA LYS A 244 -10.01 -0.43 -13.81
C LYS A 244 -9.71 -0.83 -12.36
N PRO A 245 -8.45 -1.24 -12.04
CA PRO A 245 -8.04 -1.55 -10.68
C PRO A 245 -7.99 -0.28 -9.82
N ARG A 246 -8.35 -0.41 -8.54
CA ARG A 246 -8.37 0.67 -7.54
C ARG A 246 -7.45 0.36 -6.39
N TYR A 247 -6.55 1.29 -6.13
CA TYR A 247 -5.53 1.16 -5.10
C TYR A 247 -5.76 2.20 -3.99
N LEU A 248 -6.04 1.77 -2.77
CA LEU A 248 -6.11 2.64 -1.58
C LEU A 248 -4.75 2.68 -0.90
N MET A 249 -4.14 3.87 -0.85
CA MET A 249 -2.77 4.06 -0.42
C MET A 249 -2.65 4.13 1.10
N GLY A 250 -1.66 3.42 1.67
CA GLY A 250 -1.22 3.55 3.05
C GLY A 250 -2.13 2.95 4.13
N VAL A 251 -3.10 2.13 3.76
CA VAL A 251 -4.09 1.55 4.67
C VAL A 251 -3.79 0.08 4.98
N GLY A 252 -3.71 -0.29 6.27
CA GLY A 252 -3.32 -1.64 6.68
C GLY A 252 -3.90 -2.15 8.01
N ALA A 253 -4.82 -1.42 8.64
CA ALA A 253 -5.60 -1.96 9.76
C ALA A 253 -6.73 -2.86 9.23
N VAL A 254 -7.02 -3.96 9.92
CA VAL A 254 -7.96 -4.99 9.44
C VAL A 254 -9.34 -4.43 9.14
N ASN A 255 -9.89 -3.63 10.05
CA ASN A 255 -11.18 -2.98 9.84
C ASN A 255 -11.18 -2.08 8.59
N ASP A 256 -10.12 -1.28 8.41
CA ASP A 256 -10.00 -0.37 7.28
C ASP A 256 -9.85 -1.12 5.94
N LEU A 257 -9.09 -2.22 5.95
CA LEU A 257 -8.95 -3.09 4.79
C LEU A 257 -10.29 -3.71 4.37
N LEU A 258 -11.05 -4.25 5.32
CA LEU A 258 -12.37 -4.84 5.04
C LEU A 258 -13.39 -3.78 4.59
N GLU A 259 -13.34 -2.57 5.17
CA GLU A 259 -14.14 -1.44 4.71
C GLU A 259 -13.74 -0.94 3.31
N ALA A 260 -12.45 -0.94 2.98
CA ALA A 260 -11.97 -0.62 1.64
C ALA A 260 -12.47 -1.64 0.60
N VAL A 261 -12.33 -2.93 0.89
CA VAL A 261 -12.80 -4.02 0.02
C VAL A 261 -14.32 -3.92 -0.20
N SER A 262 -15.12 -3.62 0.84
CA SER A 262 -16.58 -3.41 0.69
C SER A 262 -16.94 -2.24 -0.22
N ARG A 263 -15.99 -1.35 -0.52
CA ARG A 263 -16.13 -0.16 -1.39
C ARG A 263 -15.37 -0.31 -2.71
N ASN A 264 -15.21 -1.53 -3.20
CA ASN A 264 -14.60 -1.78 -4.52
C ASN A 264 -13.09 -1.48 -4.61
N VAL A 265 -12.35 -1.49 -3.51
CA VAL A 265 -10.90 -1.37 -3.53
C VAL A 265 -10.26 -2.73 -3.79
N ASP A 266 -9.30 -2.79 -4.70
CA ASP A 266 -8.62 -4.01 -5.15
C ASP A 266 -7.24 -4.18 -4.52
N MET A 267 -6.55 -3.07 -4.19
CA MET A 267 -5.17 -3.06 -3.75
C MET A 267 -5.01 -2.14 -2.54
N CYS A 268 -4.29 -2.61 -1.52
CA CYS A 268 -3.90 -1.79 -0.37
C CYS A 268 -2.46 -2.09 0.02
N ASP A 269 -1.73 -1.09 0.51
CA ASP A 269 -0.41 -1.25 1.09
C ASP A 269 -0.34 -0.64 2.48
N CYS A 270 0.56 -1.12 3.30
CA CYS A 270 0.94 -0.41 4.53
C CYS A 270 2.24 -0.98 5.12
N VAL A 271 3.04 -0.10 5.72
CA VAL A 271 4.21 -0.52 6.53
C VAL A 271 3.81 -1.08 7.91
N LEU A 272 2.54 -0.98 8.28
CA LEU A 272 2.03 -1.34 9.62
C LEU A 272 2.45 -2.74 10.07
N PRO A 273 2.27 -3.84 9.30
CA PRO A 273 2.56 -5.18 9.78
C PRO A 273 4.02 -5.36 10.22
N THR A 274 4.97 -4.91 9.42
CA THR A 274 6.41 -4.99 9.77
C THR A 274 6.81 -3.95 10.81
N ARG A 275 6.19 -2.77 10.81
CA ARG A 275 6.43 -1.72 11.80
C ARG A 275 6.07 -2.19 13.20
N ILE A 276 4.86 -2.70 13.40
CA ILE A 276 4.42 -3.16 14.73
C ILE A 276 5.13 -4.45 15.17
N ALA A 277 5.49 -5.35 14.23
CA ALA A 277 6.27 -6.55 14.52
C ALA A 277 7.61 -6.21 15.17
N ARG A 278 8.33 -5.19 14.67
CA ARG A 278 9.58 -4.72 15.26
C ARG A 278 9.46 -4.27 16.72
N HIS A 279 8.27 -3.87 17.13
CA HIS A 279 7.95 -3.48 18.50
C HIS A 279 7.28 -4.59 19.32
N GLY A 280 7.20 -5.81 18.75
CA GLY A 280 6.63 -6.98 19.43
C GLY A 280 5.10 -6.98 19.49
N THR A 281 4.44 -6.23 18.62
CA THR A 281 2.98 -6.25 18.46
C THR A 281 2.60 -7.15 17.28
N LEU A 282 1.67 -8.07 17.50
CA LEU A 282 1.29 -9.11 16.56
C LEU A 282 -0.21 -9.07 16.31
N MET A 283 -0.58 -9.31 15.07
CA MET A 283 -1.96 -9.45 14.61
C MET A 283 -2.39 -10.91 14.76
N THR A 284 -3.51 -11.19 15.41
CA THR A 284 -4.06 -12.55 15.53
C THR A 284 -5.53 -12.57 15.19
N SER A 285 -6.09 -13.75 14.97
CA SER A 285 -7.52 -13.95 14.73
C SER A 285 -8.42 -13.41 15.86
N GLU A 286 -7.88 -13.28 17.08
CA GLU A 286 -8.60 -12.73 18.24
C GLU A 286 -8.24 -11.26 18.55
N GLY A 287 -7.48 -10.58 17.66
CA GLY A 287 -7.04 -9.20 17.84
C GLY A 287 -5.53 -9.05 18.01
N ARG A 288 -5.09 -7.89 18.47
CA ARG A 288 -3.65 -7.61 18.63
C ARG A 288 -3.14 -8.04 20.00
N ILE A 289 -1.96 -8.64 19.99
CA ILE A 289 -1.23 -8.99 21.21
C ILE A 289 0.14 -8.32 21.25
N SER A 290 0.62 -7.98 22.45
CA SER A 290 2.02 -7.59 22.63
C SER A 290 2.78 -8.78 23.21
N ILE A 291 3.68 -9.36 22.43
CA ILE A 291 4.47 -10.54 22.84
C ILE A 291 5.39 -10.25 24.03
N ARG A 292 5.65 -8.99 24.36
CA ARG A 292 6.47 -8.56 25.50
C ARG A 292 5.84 -8.84 26.87
N LYS A 293 4.52 -9.07 26.92
CA LYS A 293 3.81 -9.31 28.16
C LYS A 293 4.31 -10.57 28.87
N ALA A 294 4.42 -10.51 30.18
CA ALA A 294 4.95 -11.61 31.01
C ALA A 294 4.13 -12.90 30.94
N ILE A 295 2.83 -12.80 30.61
CA ILE A 295 1.94 -13.95 30.44
C ILE A 295 2.42 -14.94 29.38
N TYR A 296 3.16 -14.45 28.35
CA TYR A 296 3.67 -15.29 27.27
C TYR A 296 5.00 -15.99 27.58
N LYS A 297 5.62 -15.72 28.73
CA LYS A 297 6.91 -16.33 29.12
C LYS A 297 6.87 -17.85 29.14
N ASN A 298 5.75 -18.41 29.58
CA ASN A 298 5.54 -19.85 29.71
C ASN A 298 4.40 -20.34 28.77
N ASP A 299 4.06 -19.60 27.74
CA ASP A 299 3.04 -20.01 26.76
C ASP A 299 3.73 -20.72 25.58
N PHE A 300 3.66 -22.04 25.57
CA PHE A 300 4.26 -22.90 24.55
C PHE A 300 3.30 -23.20 23.38
N THR A 301 2.24 -22.42 23.22
CA THR A 301 1.32 -22.50 22.09
C THR A 301 1.78 -21.61 20.93
N PRO A 302 1.32 -21.86 19.68
CA PRO A 302 1.56 -20.96 18.55
C PRO A 302 1.05 -19.54 18.80
N LEU A 303 1.55 -18.55 18.02
CA LEU A 303 1.05 -17.16 18.09
C LEU A 303 -0.45 -17.09 17.84
N ASP A 304 -0.90 -17.76 16.79
CA ASP A 304 -2.29 -17.84 16.37
C ASP A 304 -2.55 -19.25 15.87
N PRO A 305 -3.48 -20.01 16.48
CA PRO A 305 -3.78 -21.38 16.06
C PRO A 305 -4.43 -21.46 14.68
N GLU A 306 -5.00 -20.38 14.17
CA GLU A 306 -5.62 -20.34 12.84
C GLU A 306 -4.66 -19.89 11.73
N CYS A 307 -3.43 -19.50 12.10
CA CYS A 307 -2.44 -19.00 11.16
C CYS A 307 -1.54 -20.14 10.64
N ASP A 308 -1.42 -20.22 9.32
CA ASP A 308 -0.61 -21.21 8.61
C ASP A 308 0.84 -20.78 8.33
N CYS A 309 1.28 -19.63 8.86
CA CYS A 309 2.61 -19.09 8.58
C CYS A 309 3.74 -19.97 9.14
N TYR A 310 4.95 -19.78 8.59
CA TYR A 310 6.17 -20.44 9.06
C TYR A 310 6.38 -20.29 10.58
N THR A 311 6.12 -19.08 11.12
CA THR A 311 6.30 -18.80 12.54
C THR A 311 5.34 -19.61 13.40
N CYS A 312 4.05 -19.63 13.09
CA CYS A 312 3.04 -20.35 13.86
C CYS A 312 3.21 -21.89 13.82
N ARG A 313 3.70 -22.40 12.69
CA ARG A 313 3.95 -23.85 12.57
C ARG A 313 5.19 -24.35 13.32
N ASN A 314 6.15 -23.47 13.61
CA ASN A 314 7.47 -23.91 14.09
C ASN A 314 7.85 -23.35 15.46
N TYR A 315 7.20 -22.25 15.93
CA TYR A 315 7.64 -21.54 17.13
C TYR A 315 6.47 -21.19 18.06
N THR A 316 6.79 -21.03 19.34
CA THR A 316 5.83 -20.74 20.41
C THR A 316 5.89 -19.29 20.83
N LYS A 317 4.83 -18.81 21.48
CA LYS A 317 4.79 -17.47 22.11
C LYS A 317 5.92 -17.29 23.13
N ALA A 318 6.24 -18.34 23.91
CA ALA A 318 7.33 -18.30 24.88
C ALA A 318 8.68 -18.01 24.22
N TYR A 319 8.98 -18.67 23.11
CA TYR A 319 10.23 -18.44 22.37
C TYR A 319 10.28 -17.04 21.76
N LEU A 320 9.19 -16.58 21.17
CA LEU A 320 9.11 -15.23 20.61
C LEU A 320 9.18 -14.14 21.68
N ASN A 321 8.57 -14.36 22.87
CA ASN A 321 8.72 -13.50 24.04
C ASN A 321 10.19 -13.40 24.45
N HIS A 322 10.91 -14.52 24.51
CA HIS A 322 12.34 -14.56 24.79
C HIS A 322 13.13 -13.73 23.76
N LEU A 323 12.99 -14.03 22.47
CA LEU A 323 13.70 -13.32 21.39
C LEU A 323 13.42 -11.81 21.38
N GLN A 324 12.18 -11.41 21.64
CA GLN A 324 11.81 -9.99 21.70
C GLN A 324 12.41 -9.28 22.92
N ARG A 325 12.55 -9.98 24.06
CA ARG A 325 13.16 -9.43 25.27
C ARG A 325 14.67 -9.32 25.20
N THR A 326 15.30 -10.22 24.48
CA THR A 326 16.75 -10.21 24.21
C THR A 326 17.13 -9.38 22.99
N ASN A 327 16.12 -8.78 22.32
CA ASN A 327 16.29 -7.94 21.12
C ASN A 327 16.96 -8.68 19.95
N GLU A 328 16.66 -9.98 19.79
CA GLU A 328 17.20 -10.81 18.72
C GLU A 328 16.53 -10.51 17.37
N GLY A 329 17.35 -10.28 16.33
CA GLY A 329 16.87 -9.99 14.98
C GLY A 329 16.02 -11.11 14.38
N PHE A 330 16.30 -12.36 14.73
CA PHE A 330 15.50 -13.52 14.32
C PHE A 330 14.06 -13.45 14.85
N GLY A 331 13.85 -12.96 16.06
CA GLY A 331 12.51 -12.73 16.60
C GLY A 331 11.73 -11.72 15.77
N THR A 332 12.38 -10.62 15.38
CA THR A 332 11.76 -9.60 14.51
C THR A 332 11.39 -10.16 13.14
N ARG A 333 12.25 -11.01 12.55
CA ARG A 333 11.96 -11.72 11.29
C ARG A 333 10.72 -12.60 11.43
N LEU A 334 10.68 -13.47 12.42
CA LEU A 334 9.55 -14.37 12.67
C LEU A 334 8.22 -13.63 12.85
N MET A 335 8.24 -12.53 13.60
CA MET A 335 7.08 -11.68 13.85
C MET A 335 6.64 -10.91 12.60
N SER A 336 7.57 -10.47 11.75
CA SER A 336 7.27 -9.82 10.46
C SER A 336 6.62 -10.80 9.48
N ILE A 337 7.14 -12.02 9.38
CA ILE A 337 6.55 -13.10 8.58
C ILE A 337 5.11 -13.36 9.01
N HIS A 338 4.87 -13.47 10.32
CA HIS A 338 3.54 -13.73 10.85
C HIS A 338 2.55 -12.59 10.51
N ASN A 339 2.89 -11.34 10.81
CA ASN A 339 2.00 -10.20 10.56
C ASN A 339 1.70 -10.00 9.07
N LEU A 340 2.68 -10.23 8.20
CA LEU A 340 2.46 -10.17 6.75
C LEU A 340 1.54 -11.29 6.26
N ARG A 341 1.81 -12.55 6.69
CA ARG A 341 0.93 -13.67 6.31
C ARG A 341 -0.49 -13.47 6.81
N PHE A 342 -0.66 -12.91 7.99
CA PHE A 342 -1.97 -12.59 8.55
C PHE A 342 -2.79 -11.68 7.59
N LEU A 343 -2.20 -10.61 7.07
CA LEU A 343 -2.90 -9.70 6.15
C LEU A 343 -3.08 -10.29 4.76
N VAL A 344 -2.11 -11.05 4.25
CA VAL A 344 -2.24 -11.76 2.97
C VAL A 344 -3.36 -12.77 3.06
N LYS A 345 -3.40 -13.58 4.13
CA LYS A 345 -4.47 -14.55 4.37
C LYS A 345 -5.83 -13.89 4.53
N LEU A 346 -5.91 -12.76 5.22
CA LEU A 346 -7.15 -11.98 5.33
C LEU A 346 -7.73 -11.64 3.95
N MET A 347 -6.87 -11.27 2.97
CA MET A 347 -7.31 -10.99 1.62
C MET A 347 -7.67 -12.26 0.84
N GLU A 348 -6.99 -13.38 1.07
CA GLU A 348 -7.38 -14.68 0.52
C GLU A 348 -8.77 -15.10 1.00
N ASP A 349 -9.03 -14.99 2.30
CA ASP A 349 -10.32 -15.31 2.92
C ASP A 349 -11.42 -14.33 2.44
N ALA A 350 -11.09 -13.04 2.26
CA ALA A 350 -12.00 -12.05 1.68
C ALA A 350 -12.38 -12.41 0.24
N ARG A 351 -11.41 -12.79 -0.62
CA ARG A 351 -11.69 -13.25 -1.99
C ARG A 351 -12.62 -14.47 -2.02
N LYS A 352 -12.40 -15.43 -1.10
CA LYS A 352 -13.28 -16.60 -0.96
C LYS A 352 -14.69 -16.16 -0.58
N ALA A 353 -14.86 -15.33 0.44
CA ALA A 353 -16.15 -14.84 0.89
C ALA A 353 -16.88 -14.01 -0.20
N ILE A 354 -16.15 -13.23 -1.01
CA ILE A 354 -16.70 -12.51 -2.17
C ILE A 354 -17.26 -13.50 -3.20
N LYS A 355 -16.46 -14.52 -3.59
CA LYS A 355 -16.86 -15.56 -4.55
C LYS A 355 -18.08 -16.39 -4.07
N GLU A 356 -18.27 -16.50 -2.76
CA GLU A 356 -19.41 -17.17 -2.10
C GLU A 356 -20.60 -16.22 -1.84
N ASP A 357 -20.56 -14.97 -2.28
CA ASP A 357 -21.58 -13.93 -2.05
C ASP A 357 -21.90 -13.65 -0.57
N ARG A 358 -20.90 -13.81 0.34
CA ARG A 358 -21.06 -13.64 1.79
C ARG A 358 -20.02 -12.69 2.42
N PHE A 359 -19.56 -11.72 1.67
CA PHE A 359 -18.48 -10.84 2.14
C PHE A 359 -18.87 -10.01 3.38
N ASN A 360 -20.12 -9.51 3.45
CA ASN A 360 -20.56 -8.75 4.63
C ASN A 360 -20.58 -9.63 5.89
N ASP A 361 -21.06 -10.87 5.79
CA ASP A 361 -21.04 -11.83 6.90
C ASP A 361 -19.60 -12.10 7.35
N PHE A 362 -18.69 -12.35 6.40
CA PHE A 362 -17.27 -12.55 6.69
C PHE A 362 -16.65 -11.35 7.40
N LYS A 363 -16.96 -10.12 6.94
CA LYS A 363 -16.49 -8.89 7.58
C LYS A 363 -16.95 -8.79 9.02
N GLU A 364 -18.24 -8.98 9.27
CA GLU A 364 -18.84 -8.93 10.61
C GLU A 364 -18.26 -10.01 11.53
N GLU A 365 -18.18 -11.26 11.08
CA GLU A 365 -17.59 -12.38 11.81
C GLU A 365 -16.14 -12.09 12.21
N THR A 366 -15.32 -11.59 11.26
CA THR A 366 -13.92 -11.26 11.49
C THR A 366 -13.78 -10.15 12.52
N LEU A 367 -14.52 -9.06 12.39
CA LEU A 367 -14.44 -7.93 13.30
C LEU A 367 -14.93 -8.27 14.71
N ALA A 368 -16.01 -9.05 14.82
CA ALA A 368 -16.53 -9.52 16.10
C ALA A 368 -15.51 -10.41 16.84
N LYS A 369 -14.85 -11.34 16.12
CA LYS A 369 -13.83 -12.23 16.68
C LYS A 369 -12.61 -11.47 17.19
N MET A 370 -12.16 -10.44 16.46
CA MET A 370 -10.99 -9.64 16.81
C MET A 370 -11.20 -8.70 18.00
N LYS A 371 -12.40 -8.60 18.55
CA LYS A 371 -12.74 -7.75 19.72
C LYS A 371 -12.16 -6.35 19.58
N PHE A 372 -12.41 -5.71 18.44
CA PHE A 372 -11.93 -4.34 18.20
C PHE A 372 -12.33 -3.43 19.35
N ASP A 373 -11.34 -2.90 20.09
CA ASP A 373 -11.60 -1.76 20.95
C ASP A 373 -11.80 -0.52 20.07
N HIS A 374 -12.64 0.42 20.53
CA HIS A 374 -12.99 1.64 19.78
C HIS A 374 -11.80 2.57 19.50
N ARG A 375 -10.57 2.19 19.85
CA ARG A 375 -9.35 2.94 19.60
C ARG A 375 -8.71 2.66 18.23
N GLY A 376 -9.36 1.88 17.39
CA GLY A 376 -9.04 1.77 15.97
C GLY A 376 -7.72 1.09 15.62
N PHE A 377 -7.26 0.19 16.48
CA PHE A 377 -6.05 -0.58 16.19
C PHE A 377 -6.34 -2.07 16.15
#